data_6113214fef6eb01c98e75a2cd602a345
#
_entry.id   6113214fef6eb01c98e75a2cd602a345
#
_cell.length_a   1.000
_cell.length_b   1.000
_cell.length_c   1.000
_cell.angle_alpha   90.00
_cell.angle_beta   90.00
_cell.angle_gamma   90.00
#
_symmetry.space_group_name_H-M   'P 1'
#
loop_
_entity.id
_entity.type
_entity.pdbx_description
1 polymer ?
#
loop_
_entity_poly.entity_id
_entity_poly.type
_entity_poly.pdbx_seq_one_letter_code
_entity_poly.pdbx_strand_id
1 'polypeptide(L)' 'RGESMLGAGIHPGDLVVVHCQREAVNGEIVVALFDDEATVKTLSRKNGRTWLLPANPDYQPIDGTQAQILGKVVAVVRRY' A
#
# COMPACT_ATOMS: atom_id res chain seq x y z
N ARG A 1 -2.48 -13.67 3.53
CA ARG A 1 -3.10 -12.38 3.57
C ARG A 1 -2.37 -11.48 4.58
N GLY A 2 -2.07 -10.34 4.32
CA GLY A 2 -1.34 -9.46 5.22
C GLY A 2 0.16 -9.64 5.16
N GLU A 3 0.67 -10.45 4.24
CA GLU A 3 2.10 -10.69 4.11
C GLU A 3 2.71 -9.96 2.90
N SER A 4 1.90 -9.24 2.14
CA SER A 4 2.39 -8.63 0.91
C SER A 4 3.40 -7.51 1.13
N MET A 5 3.51 -7.01 2.36
CA MET A 5 4.40 -5.89 2.69
C MET A 5 5.49 -6.27 3.68
N LEU A 6 5.82 -7.56 3.80
CA LEU A 6 6.87 -8.01 4.74
C LEU A 6 8.21 -7.32 4.49
N GLY A 7 8.58 -7.15 3.22
CA GLY A 7 9.84 -6.52 2.87
C GLY A 7 9.92 -5.05 3.26
N ALA A 8 8.79 -4.42 3.54
CA ALA A 8 8.73 -3.05 4.03
C ALA A 8 8.59 -3.00 5.55
N GLY A 9 8.66 -4.15 6.23
CA GLY A 9 8.57 -4.22 7.68
C GLY A 9 7.15 -4.19 8.22
N ILE A 10 6.15 -4.42 7.39
CA ILE A 10 4.75 -4.45 7.83
C ILE A 10 4.31 -5.90 7.85
N HIS A 11 3.94 -6.37 9.04
CA HIS A 11 3.61 -7.78 9.29
C HIS A 11 2.13 -7.98 9.50
N PRO A 12 1.63 -9.21 9.31
CA PRO A 12 0.23 -9.52 9.64
C PRO A 12 -0.07 -9.11 11.09
N GLY A 13 -1.21 -8.46 11.28
CA GLY A 13 -1.62 -8.01 12.60
C GLY A 13 -1.09 -6.63 12.99
N ASP A 14 -0.16 -6.07 12.23
CA ASP A 14 0.30 -4.71 12.48
C ASP A 14 -0.83 -3.71 12.21
N LEU A 15 -0.78 -2.60 12.93
CA LEU A 15 -1.64 -1.46 12.68
C LEU A 15 -0.85 -0.42 11.93
N VAL A 16 -1.47 0.21 10.96
CA VAL A 16 -0.85 1.32 10.24
C VAL A 16 -1.53 2.61 10.64
N VAL A 17 -0.72 3.65 10.83
CA VAL A 17 -1.23 5.00 11.05
C VAL A 17 -1.23 5.69 9.71
N VAL A 18 -2.37 6.26 9.34
CA VAL A 18 -2.60 6.76 7.99
C VAL A 18 -2.95 8.24 8.04
N HIS A 19 -2.25 9.03 7.26
CA HIS A 19 -2.65 10.39 6.99
C HIS A 19 -3.64 10.36 5.84
N CYS A 20 -4.86 10.84 6.09
CA CYS A 20 -5.91 10.79 5.08
C CYS A 20 -5.65 11.85 4.01
N GLN A 21 -5.39 11.38 2.81
CA GLN A 21 -5.13 12.24 1.66
C GLN A 21 -5.44 11.42 0.41
N ARG A 22 -5.87 12.09 -0.64
CA ARG A 22 -6.25 11.40 -1.88
C ARG A 22 -5.10 11.26 -2.85
N GLU A 23 -3.99 11.95 -2.60
CA GLU A 23 -2.83 11.92 -3.48
C GLU A 23 -1.61 11.51 -2.70
N ALA A 24 -0.71 10.85 -3.38
CA ALA A 24 0.56 10.43 -2.81
C ALA A 24 1.60 10.47 -3.92
N VAL A 25 2.86 10.50 -3.52
CA VAL A 25 3.95 10.55 -4.50
C VAL A 25 4.53 9.15 -4.71
N ASN A 26 5.21 9.02 -5.82
CA ASN A 26 5.86 7.77 -6.20
C ASN A 26 6.79 7.28 -5.08
N GLY A 27 6.65 6.01 -4.72
CA GLY A 27 7.48 5.39 -3.69
C GLY A 27 6.88 5.40 -2.29
N GLU A 28 5.79 6.14 -2.07
CA GLU A 28 5.16 6.16 -0.76
C GLU A 28 4.29 4.94 -0.53
N ILE A 29 4.20 4.51 0.72
CA ILE A 29 3.32 3.42 1.10
C ILE A 29 1.95 4.02 1.36
N VAL A 30 0.93 3.46 0.72
CA VAL A 30 -0.42 4.00 0.75
C VAL A 30 -1.42 2.94 1.15
N VAL A 31 -2.56 3.39 1.63
CA VAL A 31 -3.76 2.57 1.73
C VAL A 31 -4.61 2.91 0.52
N ALA A 32 -4.94 1.91 -0.24
CA ALA A 32 -5.73 2.08 -1.46
C ALA A 32 -6.95 1.19 -1.43
N LEU A 33 -8.05 1.69 -1.97
CA LEU A 33 -9.28 0.92 -2.14
C LEU A 33 -9.26 0.34 -3.54
N PHE A 34 -9.32 -0.98 -3.62
CA PHE A 34 -9.29 -1.71 -4.87
C PHE A 34 -10.19 -2.93 -4.73
N ASP A 35 -11.13 -3.10 -5.65
CA ASP A 35 -12.10 -4.20 -5.61
C ASP A 35 -12.80 -4.27 -4.25
N ASP A 36 -13.25 -3.12 -3.75
CA ASP A 36 -13.98 -3.01 -2.48
C ASP A 36 -13.17 -3.45 -1.27
N GLU A 37 -11.85 -3.52 -1.40
CA GLU A 37 -10.96 -3.93 -0.33
C GLU A 37 -9.90 -2.86 -0.12
N ALA A 38 -9.62 -2.53 1.14
CA ALA A 38 -8.51 -1.66 1.47
C ALA A 38 -7.23 -2.50 1.51
N THR A 39 -6.20 -2.04 0.83
CA THR A 39 -4.93 -2.73 0.79
C THR A 39 -3.79 -1.74 1.01
N VAL A 40 -2.68 -2.23 1.60
CA VAL A 40 -1.49 -1.44 1.84
C VAL A 40 -0.44 -1.86 0.84
N LYS A 41 0.05 -0.92 0.06
CA LYS A 41 1.03 -1.18 -1.00
C LYS A 41 1.89 0.05 -1.21
N THR A 42 2.97 -0.12 -1.96
CA THR A 42 3.81 1.01 -2.39
C THR A 42 3.26 1.55 -3.70
N LEU A 43 3.05 2.86 -3.74
CA LEU A 43 2.58 3.51 -4.96
C LEU A 43 3.73 3.65 -5.94
N SER A 44 3.49 3.26 -7.18
CA SER A 44 4.45 3.46 -8.27
C SER A 44 3.72 4.09 -9.43
N ARG A 45 4.20 5.27 -9.86
CA ARG A 45 3.69 5.94 -11.07
C ARG A 45 4.83 6.10 -12.03
N LYS A 46 4.62 5.61 -13.23
CA LYS A 46 5.67 5.61 -14.23
C LYS A 46 5.00 5.70 -15.60
N ASN A 47 5.40 6.70 -16.39
CA ASN A 47 4.88 6.87 -17.74
C ASN A 47 3.36 6.92 -17.79
N GLY A 48 2.75 7.62 -16.83
CA GLY A 48 1.30 7.76 -16.76
C GLY A 48 0.57 6.52 -16.25
N ARG A 49 1.29 5.49 -15.84
CA ARG A 49 0.69 4.27 -15.30
C ARG A 49 0.87 4.20 -13.81
N THR A 50 -0.17 3.70 -13.15
CA THR A 50 -0.18 3.57 -11.69
C THR A 50 -0.17 2.09 -11.34
N TRP A 51 0.77 1.73 -10.45
CA TRP A 51 0.90 0.38 -9.94
C TRP A 51 0.89 0.42 -8.42
N LEU A 52 0.33 -0.60 -7.82
CA LEU A 52 0.40 -0.84 -6.38
C LEU A 52 1.33 -2.02 -6.20
N LEU A 53 2.49 -1.76 -5.61
CA LEU A 53 3.56 -2.75 -5.53
C LEU A 53 3.61 -3.40 -4.17
N PRO A 54 3.63 -4.74 -4.12
CA PRO A 54 3.91 -5.44 -2.87
C PRO A 54 5.40 -5.33 -2.55
N ALA A 55 5.74 -5.59 -1.29
CA ALA A 55 7.12 -5.73 -0.84
C ALA A 55 7.34 -7.19 -0.43
N ASN A 56 7.04 -8.09 -1.34
CA ASN A 56 7.16 -9.53 -1.14
C ASN A 56 7.15 -10.18 -2.52
N PRO A 57 8.22 -10.93 -2.88
CA PRO A 57 8.30 -11.49 -4.22
C PRO A 57 7.21 -12.53 -4.52
N ASP A 58 6.54 -13.05 -3.49
CA ASP A 58 5.46 -14.01 -3.69
C ASP A 58 4.15 -13.36 -4.13
N TYR A 59 4.10 -12.04 -4.18
CA TYR A 59 2.90 -11.29 -4.54
C TYR A 59 3.13 -10.53 -5.82
N GLN A 60 2.08 -10.39 -6.61
CA GLN A 60 2.14 -9.69 -7.90
C GLN A 60 1.78 -8.22 -7.75
N PRO A 61 2.42 -7.35 -8.54
CA PRO A 61 1.97 -5.95 -8.63
C PRO A 61 0.52 -5.90 -9.08
N ILE A 62 -0.20 -4.89 -8.59
CA ILE A 62 -1.59 -4.65 -8.93
C ILE A 62 -1.66 -3.43 -9.83
N ASP A 63 -2.36 -3.53 -10.95
CA ASP A 63 -2.64 -2.37 -11.79
C ASP A 63 -3.55 -1.44 -10.98
N GLY A 64 -3.05 -0.26 -10.67
CA GLY A 64 -3.75 0.68 -9.80
C GLY A 64 -4.64 1.68 -10.52
N THR A 65 -4.90 1.47 -11.80
CA THR A 65 -5.70 2.42 -12.59
C THR A 65 -7.07 2.66 -11.98
N GLN A 66 -7.70 1.61 -11.43
CA GLN A 66 -9.02 1.70 -10.84
C GLN A 66 -8.99 1.88 -9.32
N ALA A 67 -7.80 1.99 -8.74
CA ALA A 67 -7.68 2.10 -7.29
C ALA A 67 -7.87 3.54 -6.85
N GLN A 68 -8.40 3.71 -5.64
CA GLN A 68 -8.54 5.01 -5.02
C GLN A 68 -7.62 5.08 -3.81
N ILE A 69 -6.75 6.08 -3.77
CA ILE A 69 -5.88 6.28 -2.61
C ILE A 69 -6.70 6.86 -1.47
N LEU A 70 -6.65 6.20 -0.32
CA LEU A 70 -7.34 6.63 0.89
C LEU A 70 -6.41 7.41 1.80
N GLY A 71 -5.12 7.15 1.74
CA GLY A 71 -4.17 7.87 2.57
C GLY A 71 -2.75 7.34 2.44
N LYS A 72 -1.84 8.03 3.11
CA LYS A 72 -0.43 7.70 3.16
C LYS A 72 -0.12 7.07 4.51
N VAL A 73 0.58 5.95 4.52
CA VAL A 73 1.03 5.32 5.76
C VAL A 73 2.20 6.13 6.31
N VAL A 74 2.06 6.58 7.56
CA VAL A 74 3.08 7.39 8.21
C VAL A 74 3.76 6.67 9.37
N ALA A 75 3.16 5.58 9.87
CA ALA A 75 3.75 4.82 10.96
C ALA A 75 3.14 3.43 10.99
N VAL A 76 3.86 2.51 11.64
CA VAL A 76 3.41 1.14 11.87
C VAL A 76 3.49 0.90 13.37
N VAL A 77 2.46 0.30 13.95
CA VAL A 77 2.40 -0.02 15.37
C VAL A 77 2.21 -1.54 15.51
N ARG A 78 3.07 -2.13 16.32
CA ARG A 78 3.01 -3.56 16.59
C ARG A 78 3.01 -3.77 18.10
N ARG A 79 2.06 -4.58 18.54
CA ARG A 79 1.97 -4.93 19.96
C ARG A 79 2.61 -6.29 20.20
N TYR A 80 3.21 -6.42 21.36
CA TYR A 80 3.81 -7.69 21.79
C TYR A 80 2.99 -8.37 22.87
#